data_48fedb8ce8a19e30bbb1fd102174ace2
#
_entry.id   48fedb8ce8a19e30bbb1fd102174ace2
#
_cell.length_a   1.000
_cell.length_b   1.000
_cell.length_c   1.000
_cell.angle_alpha   90.00
_cell.angle_beta   90.00
_cell.angle_gamma   90.00
#
_symmetry.space_group_name_H-M   'P 1'
#
loop_
_entity.id
_entity.type
_entity.pdbx_description
1 polymer ?
#
loop_
_entity_poly.entity_id
_entity_poly.type
_entity_poly.pdbx_seq_one_letter_code
_entity_poly.pdbx_strand_id
1 'polypeptide(L)'
;MSSNLKKLLFYILFIFMAAEASAIGFERREEPEKEYSIYTFPAPIAIPGVQNALVVGTLINNLKVPWIKDGYFDIIGGLGWGEGSKWFEGKKFKGGGLAILDFPLISSKFTFSPSIEYVELFAYPISERGINSDPDKTLYLLGERAYSFIGELSYYFFNKQLELFYTYFKVDFDPYGYVDYKENFINAGNAGMSDSPHVDRFGILIDDTDNRRDPRIGYSIQFDRWDWPSRWKEEASFFQYDLDISGYIPIQEQKLIFVANQFFSTSKIKTPGQVDRYICNEQELSINPACQGIVDIFHEQAVEESKKSKGTGLGGRFKLRGYREGRFFDSHTNFRALELRWYFNETQIDFDYILQKGVFAGFQFAIFYEQGTVSPDLGHSF
;
A
#
# COMPACT_ATOMS: atom_id res chain seq x y z
N MET A 1 29.39 -5.18 -16.32
CA MET A 1 29.08 -3.83 -15.79
C MET A 1 29.94 -2.84 -16.58
N SER A 2 29.35 -1.95 -17.37
CA SER A 2 30.09 -1.03 -18.25
C SER A 2 30.94 -0.04 -17.42
N SER A 3 32.07 0.40 -18.00
CA SER A 3 32.97 1.40 -17.38
C SER A 3 32.22 2.67 -16.93
N ASN A 4 31.18 3.06 -17.66
CA ASN A 4 30.37 4.22 -17.34
C ASN A 4 29.47 4.02 -16.11
N LEU A 5 28.98 2.80 -15.86
CA LEU A 5 28.19 2.50 -14.69
C LEU A 5 29.05 2.48 -13.41
N LYS A 6 30.31 2.03 -13.52
CA LYS A 6 31.28 2.11 -12.38
C LYS A 6 31.61 3.55 -12.04
N LYS A 7 31.81 4.42 -13.05
CA LYS A 7 32.04 5.85 -12.84
C LYS A 7 30.83 6.54 -12.23
N LEU A 8 29.62 6.24 -12.71
CA LEU A 8 28.37 6.78 -12.16
C LEU A 8 28.18 6.36 -10.68
N LEU A 9 28.40 5.09 -10.36
CA LEU A 9 28.36 4.59 -8.98
C LEU A 9 29.44 5.27 -8.11
N PHE A 10 30.64 5.49 -8.62
CA PHE A 10 31.71 6.19 -7.90
C PHE A 10 31.36 7.67 -7.68
N TYR A 11 30.78 8.37 -8.67
CA TYR A 11 30.33 9.75 -8.48
C TYR A 11 29.15 9.85 -7.51
N ILE A 12 28.20 8.93 -7.55
CA ILE A 12 27.10 8.85 -6.59
C ILE A 12 27.67 8.63 -5.19
N LEU A 13 28.55 7.65 -5.01
CA LEU A 13 29.20 7.39 -3.71
C LEU A 13 30.03 8.59 -3.22
N PHE A 14 30.73 9.29 -4.12
CA PHE A 14 31.53 10.48 -3.79
C PHE A 14 30.65 11.68 -3.42
N ILE A 15 29.50 11.87 -4.09
CA ILE A 15 28.50 12.88 -3.75
C ILE A 15 27.91 12.57 -2.37
N PHE A 16 27.60 11.30 -2.06
CA PHE A 16 27.13 10.89 -0.75
C PHE A 16 28.19 11.09 0.34
N MET A 17 29.47 10.81 0.08
CA MET A 17 30.55 11.04 1.05
C MET A 17 30.85 12.53 1.25
N ALA A 18 30.70 13.37 0.22
CA ALA A 18 30.86 14.82 0.34
C ALA A 18 29.69 15.51 1.04
N ALA A 19 28.48 14.92 0.97
CA ALA A 19 27.28 15.42 1.66
C ALA A 19 27.33 15.19 3.19
N GLU A 20 28.19 14.29 3.68
CA GLU A 20 28.43 14.16 5.14
C GLU A 20 29.01 15.43 5.76
N ALA A 21 29.62 16.31 4.95
CA ALA A 21 30.28 17.52 5.44
C ALA A 21 29.36 18.75 5.54
N SER A 22 28.14 18.68 5.02
CA SER A 22 27.17 19.77 5.10
C SER A 22 25.77 19.19 5.18
N ALA A 23 25.38 18.73 6.37
CA ALA A 23 23.97 18.48 6.67
C ALA A 23 23.24 19.82 6.59
N ILE A 24 22.72 20.17 5.41
CA ILE A 24 21.69 21.18 5.25
C ILE A 24 20.39 20.48 5.61
N GLY A 25 20.19 20.19 6.88
CA GLY A 25 18.99 19.53 7.37
C GLY A 25 18.38 20.35 8.47
N PHE A 26 17.06 20.30 8.59
CA PHE A 26 16.39 20.77 9.78
C PHE A 26 16.85 19.95 10.99
N GLU A 27 17.08 20.59 12.10
CA GLU A 27 17.35 19.91 13.36
C GLU A 27 16.13 19.04 13.71
N ARG A 28 16.36 17.75 13.90
CA ARG A 28 15.28 16.83 14.31
C ARG A 28 14.78 17.26 15.68
N ARG A 29 13.47 17.33 15.85
CA ARG A 29 12.87 17.51 17.17
C ARG A 29 13.35 16.40 18.07
N GLU A 30 13.87 16.75 19.27
CA GLU A 30 14.24 15.79 20.27
C GLU A 30 13.00 14.93 20.60
N GLU A 31 13.10 13.63 20.33
CA GLU A 31 12.13 12.71 20.84
C GLU A 31 12.39 12.53 22.34
N PRO A 32 11.38 12.62 23.23
CA PRO A 32 11.55 12.29 24.63
C PRO A 32 12.12 10.88 24.74
N GLU A 33 12.84 10.57 25.85
CA GLU A 33 13.38 9.24 26.08
C GLU A 33 12.32 8.19 25.73
N LYS A 34 12.71 7.26 24.84
CA LYS A 34 11.77 6.29 24.28
C LYS A 34 11.39 5.25 25.32
N GLU A 35 10.47 5.59 26.22
CA GLU A 35 9.80 4.58 27.02
C GLU A 35 8.91 3.71 26.14
N TYR A 36 8.84 2.40 26.45
CA TYR A 36 7.92 1.53 25.75
C TYR A 36 6.46 1.92 26.06
N SER A 37 5.62 1.83 25.05
CA SER A 37 4.18 2.09 25.20
C SER A 37 3.37 0.93 24.66
N ILE A 38 2.18 0.69 25.25
CA ILE A 38 1.23 -0.34 24.84
C ILE A 38 -0.12 0.31 24.63
N TYR A 39 -0.70 0.08 23.45
CA TYR A 39 -2.05 0.55 23.12
C TYR A 39 -2.86 -0.63 22.63
N THR A 40 -3.90 -1.01 23.37
CA THR A 40 -4.86 -2.03 22.95
C THR A 40 -6.20 -1.38 22.71
N PHE A 41 -6.77 -1.60 21.56
CA PHE A 41 -8.04 -1.00 21.19
C PHE A 41 -8.96 -2.00 20.47
N PRO A 42 -10.22 -2.11 20.91
CA PRO A 42 -11.25 -2.73 20.11
C PRO A 42 -11.75 -1.72 19.06
N ALA A 43 -11.85 -2.15 17.83
CA ALA A 43 -12.38 -1.33 16.73
C ALA A 43 -13.45 -2.11 15.96
N PRO A 44 -14.70 -1.62 15.89
CA PRO A 44 -15.61 -2.08 14.87
C PRO A 44 -15.08 -1.64 13.51
N ILE A 45 -15.01 -2.58 12.57
CA ILE A 45 -14.55 -2.28 11.21
C ILE A 45 -15.58 -2.73 10.19
N ALA A 46 -15.70 -1.93 9.12
CA ALA A 46 -16.48 -2.30 7.97
C ALA A 46 -15.57 -3.04 6.98
N ILE A 47 -15.81 -4.33 6.81
CA ILE A 47 -15.13 -5.16 5.82
C ILE A 47 -16.19 -5.55 4.77
N PRO A 48 -15.95 -5.30 3.48
CA PRO A 48 -16.86 -5.76 2.43
C PRO A 48 -17.11 -7.26 2.55
N GLY A 49 -18.37 -7.67 2.51
CA GLY A 49 -18.75 -9.07 2.67
C GLY A 49 -18.76 -9.60 4.10
N VAL A 50 -18.50 -8.78 5.10
CA VAL A 50 -18.55 -9.13 6.52
C VAL A 50 -19.49 -8.20 7.26
N GLN A 51 -20.32 -8.76 8.14
CA GLN A 51 -21.22 -8.00 9.01
C GLN A 51 -20.67 -8.06 10.45
N ASN A 52 -20.91 -6.99 11.22
CA ASN A 52 -20.56 -6.94 12.63
C ASN A 52 -19.08 -7.32 12.92
N ALA A 53 -18.16 -6.86 12.08
CA ALA A 53 -16.75 -7.15 12.28
C ALA A 53 -16.19 -6.35 13.46
N LEU A 54 -15.52 -7.05 14.35
CA LEU A 54 -14.78 -6.49 15.46
C LEU A 54 -13.31 -6.92 15.35
N VAL A 55 -12.40 -5.97 15.49
CA VAL A 55 -10.97 -6.24 15.58
C VAL A 55 -10.46 -5.75 16.92
N VAL A 56 -9.66 -6.56 17.59
CA VAL A 56 -8.86 -6.13 18.75
C VAL A 56 -7.42 -6.03 18.29
N GLY A 57 -6.90 -4.83 18.28
CA GLY A 57 -5.52 -4.53 17.91
C GLY A 57 -4.68 -4.14 19.11
N THR A 58 -3.40 -4.49 19.08
CA THR A 58 -2.40 -4.07 20.06
C THR A 58 -1.19 -3.52 19.34
N LEU A 59 -0.75 -2.35 19.75
CA LEU A 59 0.49 -1.70 19.32
C LEU A 59 1.41 -1.59 20.53
N ILE A 60 2.63 -2.11 20.40
CA ILE A 60 3.69 -1.98 21.40
C ILE A 60 4.83 -1.24 20.74
N ASN A 61 5.14 -0.05 21.21
CA ASN A 61 6.21 0.78 20.64
C ASN A 61 7.45 0.79 21.50
N ASN A 62 8.58 1.11 20.86
CA ASN A 62 9.87 1.38 21.49
C ASN A 62 10.42 0.23 22.35
N LEU A 63 10.21 -1.01 21.91
CA LEU A 63 10.87 -2.16 22.54
C LEU A 63 12.38 -2.10 22.26
N LYS A 64 13.17 -2.10 23.32
CA LYS A 64 14.64 -1.98 23.22
C LYS A 64 15.28 -3.34 22.95
N VAL A 65 16.21 -3.35 22.00
CA VAL A 65 17.12 -4.50 21.77
C VAL A 65 18.37 -4.32 22.64
N PRO A 66 18.59 -5.16 23.68
CA PRO A 66 19.62 -4.89 24.70
C PRO A 66 21.06 -4.82 24.19
N TRP A 67 21.36 -5.52 23.09
CA TRP A 67 22.72 -5.62 22.53
C TRP A 67 23.01 -4.66 21.37
N ILE A 68 22.03 -3.84 20.97
CA ILE A 68 22.21 -2.84 19.91
C ILE A 68 21.98 -1.45 20.52
N LYS A 69 23.03 -0.61 20.45
CA LYS A 69 22.92 0.77 20.89
C LYS A 69 21.87 1.50 20.05
N ASP A 70 20.94 2.18 20.70
CA ASP A 70 19.82 2.91 20.07
C ASP A 70 18.95 2.02 19.17
N GLY A 71 18.92 0.70 19.45
CA GLY A 71 18.10 -0.28 18.76
C GLY A 71 16.73 -0.38 19.41
N TYR A 72 15.70 0.07 18.70
CA TYR A 72 14.30 -0.01 19.10
C TYR A 72 13.47 -0.58 17.95
N PHE A 73 12.36 -1.26 18.28
CA PHE A 73 11.41 -1.78 17.32
C PHE A 73 9.99 -1.72 17.88
N ASP A 74 9.02 -1.79 16.99
CA ASP A 74 7.62 -1.77 17.34
C ASP A 74 6.97 -3.11 16.96
N ILE A 75 5.92 -3.51 17.70
CA ILE A 75 5.10 -4.67 17.37
C ILE A 75 3.66 -4.21 17.18
N ILE A 76 3.05 -4.59 16.07
CA ILE A 76 1.64 -4.39 15.80
C ILE A 76 1.01 -5.76 15.59
N GLY A 77 -0.07 -6.05 16.30
CA GLY A 77 -0.80 -7.29 16.13
C GLY A 77 -2.29 -7.08 16.34
N GLY A 78 -3.09 -7.97 15.79
CA GLY A 78 -4.52 -7.90 15.97
C GLY A 78 -5.24 -9.18 15.56
N LEU A 79 -6.40 -9.39 16.15
CA LEU A 79 -7.32 -10.47 15.83
C LEU A 79 -8.69 -9.88 15.52
N GLY A 80 -9.33 -10.41 14.50
CA GLY A 80 -10.65 -9.98 14.08
C GLY A 80 -11.62 -11.16 13.94
N TRP A 81 -12.87 -10.88 14.19
CA TRP A 81 -13.98 -11.82 13.97
C TRP A 81 -15.24 -11.07 13.56
N GLY A 82 -16.14 -11.79 12.90
CA GLY A 82 -17.41 -11.24 12.45
C GLY A 82 -18.29 -12.30 11.81
N GLU A 83 -19.42 -11.87 11.27
CA GLU A 83 -20.34 -12.73 10.54
C GLU A 83 -20.16 -12.50 9.04
N GLY A 84 -20.13 -13.56 8.27
CA GLY A 84 -20.17 -13.47 6.82
C GLY A 84 -21.50 -12.84 6.36
N SER A 85 -21.43 -12.00 5.33
CA SER A 85 -22.62 -11.46 4.68
C SER A 85 -23.35 -12.58 3.91
N LYS A 86 -24.46 -12.21 3.25
CA LYS A 86 -25.17 -13.09 2.33
C LYS A 86 -24.30 -13.70 1.20
N TRP A 87 -23.14 -13.09 0.90
CA TRP A 87 -22.20 -13.66 -0.08
C TRP A 87 -21.49 -14.91 0.43
N PHE A 88 -21.43 -15.09 1.75
CA PHE A 88 -20.75 -16.18 2.42
C PHE A 88 -21.66 -17.08 3.26
N GLU A 89 -22.99 -17.00 3.09
CA GLU A 89 -24.04 -17.87 3.63
C GLU A 89 -23.71 -18.55 4.98
N GLY A 90 -23.70 -17.78 6.06
CA GLY A 90 -23.50 -18.30 7.43
C GLY A 90 -22.06 -18.68 7.81
N LYS A 91 -21.10 -18.44 6.93
CA LYS A 91 -19.69 -18.55 7.31
C LYS A 91 -19.30 -17.40 8.25
N LYS A 92 -18.30 -17.63 9.09
CA LYS A 92 -17.80 -16.62 10.04
C LYS A 92 -16.49 -16.05 9.54
N PHE A 93 -16.38 -14.73 9.59
CA PHE A 93 -15.11 -14.05 9.39
C PHE A 93 -14.19 -14.30 10.59
N LYS A 94 -12.95 -14.61 10.30
CA LYS A 94 -11.83 -14.64 11.24
C LYS A 94 -10.59 -14.13 10.54
N GLY A 95 -9.76 -13.42 11.27
CA GLY A 95 -8.50 -12.94 10.72
C GLY A 95 -7.58 -12.47 11.81
N GLY A 96 -6.33 -12.30 11.46
CA GLY A 96 -5.34 -11.73 12.35
C GLY A 96 -4.02 -11.49 11.63
N GLY A 97 -3.21 -10.65 12.24
CA GLY A 97 -1.91 -10.32 11.73
C GLY A 97 -0.95 -9.92 12.83
N LEU A 98 0.33 -10.06 12.51
CA LEU A 98 1.44 -9.63 13.34
C LEU A 98 2.50 -8.97 12.46
N ALA A 99 2.92 -7.78 12.83
CA ALA A 99 4.03 -7.08 12.22
C ALA A 99 5.06 -6.67 13.28
N ILE A 100 6.31 -6.81 12.95
CA ILE A 100 7.43 -6.24 13.71
C ILE A 100 8.00 -5.14 12.81
N LEU A 101 8.10 -3.92 13.31
CA LEU A 101 8.57 -2.78 12.55
C LEU A 101 9.97 -2.35 13.04
N ASP A 102 10.85 -2.07 12.10
CA ASP A 102 12.19 -1.54 12.35
C ASP A 102 13.06 -2.40 13.28
N PHE A 103 12.90 -3.74 13.28
CA PHE A 103 13.73 -4.62 14.11
C PHE A 103 15.22 -4.49 13.69
N PRO A 104 16.10 -3.98 14.55
CA PRO A 104 17.49 -3.78 14.20
C PRO A 104 18.23 -5.12 14.14
N LEU A 105 18.93 -5.40 13.03
CA LEU A 105 19.66 -6.67 12.84
C LEU A 105 21.08 -6.64 13.41
N ILE A 106 21.89 -5.68 12.96
CA ILE A 106 23.30 -5.57 13.33
C ILE A 106 23.56 -4.21 13.99
N SER A 107 22.83 -3.20 13.57
CA SER A 107 22.91 -1.84 14.09
C SER A 107 21.53 -1.19 13.98
N SER A 108 21.32 -0.06 14.66
CA SER A 108 20.09 0.74 14.53
C SER A 108 19.88 1.33 13.13
N LYS A 109 20.89 1.24 12.26
CA LYS A 109 20.83 1.70 10.87
C LYS A 109 20.33 0.62 9.89
N PHE A 110 20.37 -0.65 10.27
CA PHE A 110 19.96 -1.76 9.41
C PHE A 110 18.85 -2.54 10.08
N THR A 111 17.64 -2.44 9.52
CA THR A 111 16.43 -2.99 10.13
C THR A 111 15.72 -3.98 9.22
N PHE A 112 14.92 -4.83 9.82
CA PHE A 112 14.03 -5.76 9.15
C PHE A 112 12.64 -5.67 9.73
N SER A 113 11.65 -5.51 8.87
CA SER A 113 10.25 -5.36 9.25
C SER A 113 9.41 -6.48 8.62
N PRO A 114 9.30 -7.65 9.27
CA PRO A 114 8.42 -8.72 8.80
C PRO A 114 6.97 -8.48 9.23
N SER A 115 6.03 -8.85 8.37
CA SER A 115 4.62 -9.01 8.76
C SER A 115 4.01 -10.27 8.15
N ILE A 116 3.08 -10.86 8.88
CA ILE A 116 2.27 -12.00 8.46
C ILE A 116 0.81 -11.68 8.76
N GLU A 117 -0.06 -12.03 7.82
CA GLU A 117 -1.50 -11.86 7.99
C GLU A 117 -2.23 -13.10 7.50
N TYR A 118 -3.33 -13.40 8.15
CA TYR A 118 -4.27 -14.43 7.78
C TYR A 118 -5.69 -13.91 7.88
N VAL A 119 -6.49 -14.17 6.85
CA VAL A 119 -7.89 -13.76 6.79
C VAL A 119 -8.73 -14.90 6.21
N GLU A 120 -9.81 -15.27 6.90
CA GLU A 120 -10.92 -16.07 6.37
C GLU A 120 -12.03 -15.11 5.94
N LEU A 121 -12.57 -15.32 4.76
CA LEU A 121 -13.64 -14.53 4.15
C LEU A 121 -13.23 -13.06 3.90
N PHE A 122 -12.85 -12.78 2.70
CA PHE A 122 -12.58 -11.42 2.27
C PHE A 122 -13.29 -11.12 0.96
N ALA A 123 -13.63 -9.86 0.75
CA ALA A 123 -14.14 -9.35 -0.51
C ALA A 123 -13.25 -8.19 -0.96
N TYR A 124 -12.60 -8.35 -2.09
CA TYR A 124 -11.73 -7.32 -2.66
C TYR A 124 -12.41 -6.64 -3.85
N PRO A 125 -12.61 -5.31 -3.82
CA PRO A 125 -13.24 -4.60 -4.91
C PRO A 125 -12.32 -4.50 -6.13
N ILE A 126 -12.84 -4.87 -7.29
CA ILE A 126 -12.18 -4.70 -8.59
C ILE A 126 -12.97 -3.64 -9.36
N SER A 127 -12.36 -2.48 -9.58
CA SER A 127 -12.94 -1.38 -10.35
C SER A 127 -12.65 -1.54 -11.85
N GLU A 128 -13.45 -0.90 -12.70
CA GLU A 128 -13.06 -0.68 -14.08
C GLU A 128 -11.87 0.29 -14.18
N ARG A 129 -11.10 0.15 -15.24
CA ARG A 129 -9.98 1.04 -15.56
C ARG A 129 -10.49 2.44 -15.95
N GLY A 130 -9.71 3.46 -15.61
CA GLY A 130 -9.93 4.84 -16.04
C GLY A 130 -10.60 5.74 -15.01
N ILE A 131 -10.59 7.03 -15.29
CA ILE A 131 -11.13 8.09 -14.44
C ILE A 131 -12.67 8.09 -14.43
N ASN A 132 -13.29 7.70 -15.53
CA ASN A 132 -14.75 7.67 -15.72
C ASN A 132 -15.35 6.29 -15.42
N SER A 133 -14.61 5.44 -14.71
CA SER A 133 -15.08 4.11 -14.38
C SER A 133 -16.40 4.16 -13.61
N ASP A 134 -17.36 3.33 -14.02
CA ASP A 134 -18.67 3.26 -13.43
C ASP A 134 -18.63 2.49 -12.09
N PRO A 135 -19.06 3.08 -10.95
CA PRO A 135 -19.13 2.36 -9.69
C PRO A 135 -20.07 1.14 -9.78
N ASP A 136 -21.09 1.20 -10.63
CA ASP A 136 -22.05 0.12 -10.81
C ASP A 136 -21.48 -1.09 -11.58
N LYS A 137 -20.29 -0.97 -12.16
CA LYS A 137 -19.56 -2.07 -12.79
C LYS A 137 -18.47 -2.68 -11.90
N THR A 138 -18.46 -2.32 -10.61
CA THR A 138 -17.52 -2.92 -9.67
C THR A 138 -17.88 -4.36 -9.41
N LEU A 139 -16.90 -5.22 -9.60
CA LEU A 139 -16.92 -6.60 -9.14
C LEU A 139 -16.28 -6.69 -7.76
N TYR A 140 -16.70 -7.66 -6.97
CA TYR A 140 -16.03 -8.05 -5.73
C TYR A 140 -15.47 -9.45 -5.92
N LEU A 141 -14.13 -9.57 -5.88
CA LEU A 141 -13.48 -10.86 -5.75
C LEU A 141 -13.69 -11.35 -4.33
N LEU A 142 -14.31 -12.51 -4.19
CA LEU A 142 -14.52 -13.18 -2.92
C LEU A 142 -13.46 -14.26 -2.73
N GLY A 143 -12.89 -14.32 -1.54
CA GLY A 143 -11.96 -15.37 -1.15
C GLY A 143 -12.36 -16.02 0.17
N GLU A 144 -12.11 -17.34 0.26
CA GLU A 144 -12.35 -18.07 1.50
C GLU A 144 -11.20 -17.89 2.50
N ARG A 145 -9.98 -17.83 2.01
CA ARG A 145 -8.76 -17.68 2.83
C ARG A 145 -7.72 -16.87 2.08
N ALA A 146 -6.97 -16.09 2.81
CA ALA A 146 -5.78 -15.42 2.32
C ALA A 146 -4.67 -15.46 3.36
N TYR A 147 -3.44 -15.62 2.89
CA TYR A 147 -2.22 -15.47 3.66
C TYR A 147 -1.36 -14.40 3.01
N SER A 148 -0.86 -13.48 3.79
CA SER A 148 0.14 -12.53 3.31
C SER A 148 1.42 -12.60 4.12
N PHE A 149 2.53 -12.39 3.44
CA PHE A 149 3.83 -12.18 4.05
C PHE A 149 4.48 -10.97 3.41
N ILE A 150 4.94 -10.04 4.25
CA ILE A 150 5.72 -8.89 3.83
C ILE A 150 7.02 -8.91 4.63
N GLY A 151 8.14 -8.74 3.96
CA GLY A 151 9.43 -8.58 4.60
C GLY A 151 10.13 -7.36 4.00
N GLU A 152 10.44 -6.35 4.83
CA GLU A 152 11.15 -5.16 4.39
C GLU A 152 12.51 -5.07 5.09
N LEU A 153 13.56 -4.88 4.29
CA LEU A 153 14.92 -4.58 4.73
C LEU A 153 15.20 -3.12 4.45
N SER A 154 15.62 -2.37 5.48
CA SER A 154 15.94 -0.95 5.35
C SER A 154 17.35 -0.66 5.85
N TYR A 155 18.03 0.25 5.17
CA TYR A 155 19.30 0.81 5.61
C TYR A 155 19.24 2.33 5.65
N TYR A 156 19.57 2.91 6.82
CA TYR A 156 19.48 4.33 7.12
C TYR A 156 20.85 5.01 7.11
N PHE A 157 20.92 6.15 6.43
CA PHE A 157 22.07 7.05 6.42
C PHE A 157 21.71 8.38 7.09
N PHE A 158 22.70 9.17 7.47
CA PHE A 158 22.57 10.58 7.88
C PHE A 158 21.43 10.81 8.90
N ASN A 159 21.49 10.13 10.03
CA ASN A 159 20.44 10.23 11.06
C ASN A 159 19.03 9.97 10.52
N LYS A 160 18.90 8.94 9.67
CA LYS A 160 17.64 8.53 9.02
C LYS A 160 17.08 9.53 8.00
N GLN A 161 17.89 10.47 7.51
CA GLN A 161 17.47 11.40 6.44
C GLN A 161 17.46 10.74 5.06
N LEU A 162 18.23 9.67 4.86
CA LEU A 162 18.19 8.85 3.66
C LEU A 162 17.97 7.39 4.05
N GLU A 163 16.99 6.77 3.43
CA GLU A 163 16.70 5.35 3.56
C GLU A 163 16.75 4.68 2.19
N LEU A 164 17.39 3.53 2.14
CA LEU A 164 17.28 2.58 1.04
C LEU A 164 16.55 1.36 1.57
N PHE A 165 15.53 0.91 0.87
CA PHE A 165 14.77 -0.24 1.30
C PHE A 165 14.43 -1.21 0.16
N TYR A 166 14.26 -2.46 0.56
CA TYR A 166 13.77 -3.54 -0.29
C TYR A 166 12.64 -4.25 0.42
N THR A 167 11.51 -4.41 -0.26
CA THR A 167 10.35 -5.14 0.27
C THR A 167 10.06 -6.35 -0.60
N TYR A 168 9.92 -7.49 0.03
CA TYR A 168 9.35 -8.72 -0.51
C TYR A 168 7.89 -8.81 -0.07
N PHE A 169 6.98 -8.99 -1.02
CA PHE A 169 5.55 -9.09 -0.74
C PHE A 169 4.95 -10.28 -1.46
N LYS A 170 4.29 -11.18 -0.71
CA LYS A 170 3.59 -12.35 -1.24
C LYS A 170 2.21 -12.46 -0.63
N VAL A 171 1.21 -12.74 -1.47
CA VAL A 171 -0.17 -13.03 -1.04
C VAL A 171 -0.67 -14.26 -1.77
N ASP A 172 -1.00 -15.29 -1.01
CA ASP A 172 -1.70 -16.48 -1.50
C ASP A 172 -3.15 -16.44 -1.01
N PHE A 173 -4.09 -16.74 -1.87
CA PHE A 173 -5.50 -16.71 -1.53
C PHE A 173 -6.28 -17.85 -2.24
N ASP A 174 -7.42 -18.21 -1.63
CA ASP A 174 -8.34 -19.22 -2.12
C ASP A 174 -9.57 -18.51 -2.70
N PRO A 175 -9.67 -18.36 -4.04
CA PRO A 175 -10.77 -17.65 -4.67
C PRO A 175 -12.06 -18.45 -4.54
N TYR A 176 -13.11 -17.81 -4.03
CA TYR A 176 -14.45 -18.38 -3.90
C TYR A 176 -15.34 -18.02 -5.10
N GLY A 177 -15.28 -16.77 -5.55
CA GLY A 177 -16.10 -16.29 -6.65
C GLY A 177 -16.03 -14.78 -6.86
N TYR A 178 -16.91 -14.30 -7.72
CA TYR A 178 -17.07 -12.88 -7.98
C TYR A 178 -18.52 -12.46 -7.75
N VAL A 179 -18.73 -11.27 -7.25
CA VAL A 179 -20.07 -10.68 -7.08
C VAL A 179 -20.08 -9.30 -7.70
N ASP A 180 -21.08 -9.03 -8.55
CA ASP A 180 -21.31 -7.67 -9.06
C ASP A 180 -22.11 -6.82 -8.07
N TYR A 181 -22.29 -5.53 -8.39
CA TYR A 181 -23.05 -4.61 -7.53
C TYR A 181 -24.56 -4.97 -7.46
N LYS A 182 -25.07 -5.75 -8.40
CA LYS A 182 -26.45 -6.32 -8.39
C LYS A 182 -26.52 -7.63 -7.64
N GLU A 183 -25.40 -8.04 -7.03
CA GLU A 183 -25.27 -9.27 -6.26
C GLU A 183 -25.42 -10.56 -7.08
N ASN A 184 -25.20 -10.48 -8.39
CA ASN A 184 -25.06 -11.68 -9.19
C ASN A 184 -23.75 -12.36 -8.85
N PHE A 185 -23.84 -13.59 -8.35
CA PHE A 185 -22.69 -14.39 -7.95
C PHE A 185 -22.21 -15.25 -9.12
N ILE A 186 -20.90 -15.21 -9.36
CA ILE A 186 -20.19 -16.05 -10.33
C ILE A 186 -19.22 -16.90 -9.55
N ASN A 187 -19.44 -18.21 -9.52
CA ASN A 187 -18.55 -19.14 -8.83
C ASN A 187 -17.21 -19.27 -9.58
N ALA A 188 -16.11 -19.10 -8.88
CA ALA A 188 -14.76 -19.28 -9.44
C ALA A 188 -14.36 -20.79 -9.57
N GLY A 189 -15.20 -21.71 -9.09
CA GLY A 189 -14.90 -23.13 -8.99
C GLY A 189 -13.96 -23.43 -7.81
N ASN A 190 -13.60 -24.71 -7.66
CA ASN A 190 -12.64 -25.13 -6.63
C ASN A 190 -11.21 -24.96 -7.16
N ALA A 191 -10.78 -23.72 -7.33
CA ALA A 191 -9.42 -23.43 -7.82
C ALA A 191 -8.33 -23.78 -6.77
N GLY A 192 -8.73 -23.85 -5.49
CA GLY A 192 -7.82 -24.08 -4.37
C GLY A 192 -6.95 -22.84 -4.08
N MET A 193 -6.01 -23.00 -3.17
CA MET A 193 -5.08 -21.93 -2.79
C MET A 193 -4.17 -21.57 -3.98
N SER A 194 -4.09 -20.31 -4.32
CA SER A 194 -3.17 -19.82 -5.36
C SER A 194 -1.73 -19.86 -4.84
N ASP A 195 -0.79 -20.32 -5.64
CA ASP A 195 0.63 -20.09 -5.43
C ASP A 195 1.05 -18.85 -6.21
N SER A 196 0.73 -17.70 -5.65
CA SER A 196 0.99 -16.42 -6.31
C SER A 196 2.49 -16.08 -6.27
N PRO A 197 3.07 -15.59 -7.37
CA PRO A 197 4.43 -15.10 -7.36
C PRO A 197 4.53 -13.87 -6.43
N HIS A 198 5.72 -13.68 -5.84
CA HIS A 198 5.98 -12.51 -5.00
C HIS A 198 6.19 -11.25 -5.84
N VAL A 199 5.95 -10.12 -5.21
CA VAL A 199 6.23 -8.78 -5.75
C VAL A 199 7.45 -8.22 -5.05
N ASP A 200 8.40 -7.68 -5.81
CA ASP A 200 9.58 -7.00 -5.28
C ASP A 200 9.40 -5.50 -5.36
N ARG A 201 9.78 -4.80 -4.29
CA ARG A 201 9.82 -3.32 -4.26
C ARG A 201 11.20 -2.86 -3.81
N PHE A 202 11.78 -1.94 -4.55
CA PHE A 202 12.98 -1.21 -4.18
C PHE A 202 12.63 0.27 -4.04
N GLY A 203 13.08 0.90 -2.98
CA GLY A 203 12.78 2.29 -2.78
C GLY A 203 13.91 3.09 -2.14
N ILE A 204 13.80 4.40 -2.33
CA ILE A 204 14.67 5.42 -1.75
C ILE A 204 13.76 6.46 -1.12
N LEU A 205 14.00 6.76 0.15
CA LEU A 205 13.31 7.84 0.85
C LEU A 205 14.36 8.87 1.32
N ILE A 206 14.18 10.12 0.89
CA ILE A 206 14.85 11.28 1.43
C ILE A 206 13.85 11.96 2.35
N ASP A 207 14.20 12.09 3.63
CA ASP A 207 13.33 12.66 4.66
C ASP A 207 14.11 13.73 5.42
N ASP A 208 13.96 14.96 4.95
CA ASP A 208 14.52 16.17 5.60
C ASP A 208 13.42 16.91 6.36
N THR A 209 12.71 16.18 7.23
CA THR A 209 11.69 16.73 8.13
C THR A 209 12.22 16.79 9.55
N ASP A 210 11.60 17.62 10.38
CA ASP A 210 11.91 17.75 11.80
C ASP A 210 11.54 16.49 12.61
N ASN A 211 10.51 15.76 12.18
CA ASN A 211 10.11 14.48 12.76
C ASN A 211 9.46 13.59 11.70
N ARG A 212 9.96 12.39 11.54
CA ARG A 212 9.50 11.45 10.49
C ARG A 212 8.05 10.96 10.71
N ARG A 213 7.63 10.80 11.97
CA ARG A 213 6.29 10.30 12.30
C ARG A 213 5.22 11.40 12.34
N ASP A 214 5.62 12.60 12.73
CA ASP A 214 4.75 13.78 12.85
C ASP A 214 5.47 15.02 12.29
N PRO A 215 5.66 15.09 10.95
CA PRO A 215 6.41 16.17 10.34
C PRO A 215 5.64 17.49 10.39
N ARG A 216 6.31 18.55 10.87
CA ARG A 216 5.80 19.91 10.93
C ARG A 216 6.59 20.89 10.08
N ILE A 217 7.87 20.56 9.82
CA ILE A 217 8.78 21.37 9.01
C ILE A 217 9.56 20.45 8.11
N GLY A 218 9.86 20.91 6.89
CA GLY A 218 10.75 20.23 5.97
C GLY A 218 10.04 19.57 4.81
N TYR A 219 10.66 18.54 4.27
CA TYR A 219 10.13 17.82 3.10
C TYR A 219 10.53 16.35 3.13
N SER A 220 9.77 15.54 2.40
CA SER A 220 10.12 14.16 2.10
C SER A 220 9.94 13.86 0.62
N ILE A 221 10.82 13.05 0.07
CA ILE A 221 10.77 12.58 -1.32
C ILE A 221 10.99 11.08 -1.30
N GLN A 222 10.01 10.33 -1.77
CA GLN A 222 10.10 8.88 -1.89
C GLN A 222 10.00 8.46 -3.34
N PHE A 223 10.90 7.60 -3.78
CA PHE A 223 10.87 6.97 -5.08
C PHE A 223 10.84 5.46 -4.90
N ASP A 224 9.88 4.78 -5.55
CA ASP A 224 9.70 3.34 -5.52
C ASP A 224 9.74 2.75 -6.91
N ARG A 225 10.32 1.57 -7.03
CA ARG A 225 10.17 0.68 -8.18
C ARG A 225 9.61 -0.65 -7.71
N TRP A 226 8.48 -1.00 -8.27
CA TRP A 226 7.84 -2.29 -8.06
C TRP A 226 8.07 -3.20 -9.26
N ASP A 227 8.31 -4.46 -9.02
CA ASP A 227 8.36 -5.53 -10.03
C ASP A 227 7.15 -6.44 -9.85
N TRP A 228 6.14 -6.25 -10.68
CA TRP A 228 4.89 -7.00 -10.67
C TRP A 228 4.97 -8.17 -11.64
N PRO A 229 5.08 -9.42 -11.17
CA PRO A 229 4.99 -10.60 -12.02
C PRO A 229 3.55 -10.83 -12.49
N SER A 230 3.38 -11.60 -13.57
CA SER A 230 2.07 -12.12 -13.95
C SER A 230 1.61 -13.14 -12.91
N ARG A 231 0.39 -13.03 -12.43
CA ARG A 231 -0.24 -14.04 -11.57
C ARG A 231 -0.90 -15.15 -12.41
N TRP A 232 -1.47 -14.76 -13.54
CA TRP A 232 -2.10 -15.66 -14.50
C TRP A 232 -1.52 -15.43 -15.89
N LYS A 233 -1.68 -16.43 -16.76
CA LYS A 233 -1.17 -16.40 -18.13
C LYS A 233 -1.67 -15.18 -18.91
N GLU A 234 -2.89 -14.75 -18.64
CA GLU A 234 -3.56 -13.64 -19.31
C GLU A 234 -3.13 -12.25 -18.83
N GLU A 235 -2.46 -12.16 -17.67
CA GLU A 235 -2.00 -10.90 -17.12
C GLU A 235 -0.61 -10.51 -17.61
N ALA A 236 -0.41 -9.22 -17.87
CA ALA A 236 0.92 -8.67 -18.12
C ALA A 236 1.77 -8.66 -16.84
N SER A 237 3.06 -8.93 -16.97
CA SER A 237 4.04 -8.52 -15.97
C SER A 237 4.54 -7.12 -16.29
N PHE A 238 4.81 -6.30 -15.27
CA PHE A 238 5.20 -4.91 -15.49
C PHE A 238 6.05 -4.35 -14.36
N PHE A 239 6.81 -3.31 -14.66
CA PHE A 239 7.41 -2.43 -13.67
C PHE A 239 6.47 -1.26 -13.39
N GLN A 240 6.38 -0.87 -12.13
CA GLN A 240 5.71 0.35 -11.71
C GLN A 240 6.74 1.24 -11.00
N TYR A 241 6.64 2.52 -11.23
CA TYR A 241 7.49 3.54 -10.63
C TYR A 241 6.60 4.59 -9.98
N ASP A 242 6.84 4.84 -8.71
CA ASP A 242 6.10 5.80 -7.90
C ASP A 242 7.04 6.89 -7.41
N LEU A 243 6.60 8.14 -7.44
CA LEU A 243 7.28 9.28 -6.87
C LEU A 243 6.30 10.04 -5.99
N ASP A 244 6.60 10.14 -4.70
CA ASP A 244 5.83 10.88 -3.70
C ASP A 244 6.67 12.02 -3.12
N ILE A 245 6.15 13.24 -3.17
CA ILE A 245 6.83 14.44 -2.69
C ILE A 245 5.90 15.14 -1.71
N SER A 246 6.36 15.35 -0.48
CA SER A 246 5.61 16.07 0.55
C SER A 246 6.43 17.22 1.13
N GLY A 247 5.78 18.34 1.35
CA GLY A 247 6.37 19.50 1.99
C GLY A 247 5.53 19.98 3.17
N TYR A 248 6.18 20.43 4.22
CA TYR A 248 5.58 20.84 5.51
C TYR A 248 6.06 22.24 5.88
N ILE A 249 5.14 23.18 5.96
CA ILE A 249 5.42 24.60 6.21
C ILE A 249 4.65 25.04 7.46
N PRO A 250 5.34 25.38 8.56
CA PRO A 250 4.68 25.93 9.74
C PRO A 250 4.21 27.36 9.47
N ILE A 251 2.95 27.63 9.75
CA ILE A 251 2.35 28.97 9.62
C ILE A 251 2.38 29.70 10.95
N GLN A 252 2.11 29.00 12.06
CA GLN A 252 2.05 29.59 13.39
C GLN A 252 2.70 28.66 14.42
N GLU A 253 3.91 28.99 14.86
CA GLU A 253 4.64 28.32 15.97
C GLU A 253 4.51 26.80 15.97
N GLN A 254 4.54 26.15 14.79
CA GLN A 254 4.34 24.73 14.61
C GLN A 254 2.97 24.17 15.07
N LYS A 255 2.01 25.04 15.40
CA LYS A 255 0.63 24.65 15.73
C LYS A 255 -0.29 24.57 14.52
N LEU A 256 -0.02 25.36 13.50
CA LEU A 256 -0.73 25.34 12.23
C LEU A 256 0.25 25.05 11.12
N ILE A 257 0.08 23.91 10.46
CA ILE A 257 1.00 23.39 9.44
C ILE A 257 0.27 23.32 8.11
N PHE A 258 0.85 23.94 7.09
CA PHE A 258 0.43 23.72 5.71
C PHE A 258 1.22 22.56 5.14
N VAL A 259 0.52 21.59 4.57
CA VAL A 259 1.09 20.42 3.92
C VAL A 259 0.71 20.40 2.45
N ALA A 260 1.69 20.23 1.58
CA ALA A 260 1.49 20.00 0.17
C ALA A 260 2.06 18.63 -0.21
N ASN A 261 1.29 17.84 -0.94
CA ASN A 261 1.74 16.56 -1.47
C ASN A 261 1.50 16.47 -2.98
N GLN A 262 2.46 15.92 -3.68
CA GLN A 262 2.38 15.58 -5.09
C GLN A 262 2.83 14.14 -5.29
N PHE A 263 2.01 13.35 -5.98
CA PHE A 263 2.30 11.95 -6.26
C PHE A 263 2.15 11.65 -7.75
N PHE A 264 3.09 10.87 -8.27
CA PHE A 264 3.08 10.35 -9.62
C PHE A 264 3.30 8.85 -9.60
N SER A 265 2.56 8.13 -10.42
CA SER A 265 2.81 6.72 -10.70
C SER A 265 2.83 6.48 -12.20
N THR A 266 3.72 5.63 -12.65
CA THR A 266 3.80 5.20 -14.05
C THR A 266 4.17 3.73 -14.11
N SER A 267 3.66 3.03 -15.09
CA SER A 267 3.97 1.62 -15.27
C SER A 267 4.42 1.29 -16.69
N LYS A 268 5.27 0.27 -16.82
CA LYS A 268 5.84 -0.21 -18.08
C LYS A 268 5.78 -1.72 -18.15
N ILE A 269 5.16 -2.24 -19.20
CA ILE A 269 5.05 -3.69 -19.43
C ILE A 269 6.45 -4.31 -19.64
N LYS A 270 6.68 -5.45 -18.98
CA LYS A 270 7.81 -6.37 -19.20
C LYS A 270 7.45 -7.40 -20.23
N THR A 271 6.33 -8.10 -19.97
CA THR A 271 5.83 -9.16 -20.83
C THR A 271 4.31 -9.06 -20.88
N PRO A 272 3.71 -8.94 -22.05
CA PRO A 272 2.25 -8.96 -22.18
C PRO A 272 1.71 -10.34 -21.78
N GLY A 273 0.48 -10.35 -21.31
CA GLY A 273 -0.25 -11.60 -21.06
C GLY A 273 -0.57 -12.34 -22.37
N GLN A 274 -0.85 -13.61 -22.25
CA GLN A 274 -1.20 -14.48 -23.37
C GLN A 274 -2.62 -14.96 -23.21
N VAL A 275 -3.50 -14.54 -24.11
CA VAL A 275 -4.92 -14.91 -24.11
C VAL A 275 -5.14 -15.98 -25.16
N ASP A 276 -5.57 -17.15 -24.73
CA ASP A 276 -5.91 -18.25 -25.66
C ASP A 276 -7.25 -17.95 -26.34
N ARG A 277 -7.30 -18.16 -27.66
CA ARG A 277 -8.54 -18.02 -28.41
C ARG A 277 -9.43 -19.24 -28.21
N TYR A 278 -10.62 -19.01 -27.69
CA TYR A 278 -11.64 -20.06 -27.64
C TYR A 278 -12.25 -20.25 -29.03
N ILE A 279 -12.48 -21.51 -29.41
CA ILE A 279 -13.16 -21.86 -30.66
C ILE A 279 -14.43 -22.59 -30.29
N CYS A 280 -15.58 -22.04 -30.71
CA CYS A 280 -16.88 -22.64 -30.46
C CYS A 280 -16.97 -24.02 -31.18
N ASN A 281 -17.40 -25.04 -30.45
CA ASN A 281 -17.61 -26.36 -31.00
C ASN A 281 -18.94 -26.42 -31.83
N GLU A 282 -19.14 -27.53 -32.57
CA GLU A 282 -20.32 -27.71 -33.46
C GLU A 282 -21.65 -27.62 -32.68
N GLN A 283 -21.68 -28.12 -31.45
CA GLN A 283 -22.88 -28.10 -30.62
C GLN A 283 -23.21 -26.66 -30.17
N GLU A 284 -22.23 -25.87 -29.78
CA GLU A 284 -22.38 -24.48 -29.42
C GLU A 284 -22.84 -23.61 -30.62
N LEU A 285 -22.25 -23.87 -31.80
CA LEU A 285 -22.66 -23.19 -33.04
C LEU A 285 -24.07 -23.58 -33.48
N SER A 286 -24.53 -24.79 -33.19
CA SER A 286 -25.90 -25.24 -33.49
C SER A 286 -26.95 -24.55 -32.61
N ILE A 287 -26.55 -24.21 -31.34
CA ILE A 287 -27.39 -23.49 -30.37
C ILE A 287 -27.36 -21.97 -30.65
N ASN A 288 -26.19 -21.44 -30.93
CA ASN A 288 -25.98 -20.04 -31.22
C ASN A 288 -25.03 -19.85 -32.41
N PRO A 289 -25.52 -19.66 -33.63
CA PRO A 289 -24.68 -19.45 -34.81
C PRO A 289 -23.74 -18.25 -34.72
N ALA A 290 -24.05 -17.26 -33.85
CA ALA A 290 -23.18 -16.10 -33.60
C ALA A 290 -22.07 -16.36 -32.55
N CYS A 291 -22.00 -17.56 -31.99
CA CYS A 291 -21.04 -17.91 -30.92
C CYS A 291 -19.61 -17.45 -31.25
N GLN A 292 -19.08 -17.82 -32.39
CA GLN A 292 -17.69 -17.49 -32.75
C GLN A 292 -17.47 -15.98 -32.88
N GLY A 293 -18.42 -15.23 -33.44
CA GLY A 293 -18.32 -13.77 -33.54
C GLY A 293 -18.33 -13.07 -32.18
N ILE A 294 -19.13 -13.56 -31.25
CA ILE A 294 -19.16 -13.06 -29.87
C ILE A 294 -17.85 -13.35 -29.15
N VAL A 295 -17.39 -14.59 -29.26
CA VAL A 295 -16.11 -15.03 -28.65
C VAL A 295 -14.93 -14.24 -29.22
N ASP A 296 -14.89 -13.97 -30.51
CA ASP A 296 -13.84 -13.19 -31.13
C ASP A 296 -13.78 -11.75 -30.62
N ILE A 297 -14.93 -11.11 -30.39
CA ILE A 297 -14.99 -9.77 -29.78
C ILE A 297 -14.43 -9.79 -28.36
N PHE A 298 -14.84 -10.76 -27.54
CA PHE A 298 -14.30 -10.90 -26.17
C PHE A 298 -12.81 -11.23 -26.16
N HIS A 299 -12.36 -12.07 -27.09
CA HIS A 299 -10.94 -12.38 -27.24
C HIS A 299 -10.12 -11.15 -27.60
N GLU A 300 -10.55 -10.32 -28.54
CA GLU A 300 -9.88 -9.07 -28.88
C GLU A 300 -9.79 -8.11 -27.69
N GLN A 301 -10.87 -7.95 -26.92
CA GLN A 301 -10.88 -7.16 -25.71
C GLN A 301 -9.91 -7.70 -24.65
N ALA A 302 -9.89 -9.01 -24.42
CA ALA A 302 -8.99 -9.66 -23.48
C ALA A 302 -7.53 -9.51 -23.89
N VAL A 303 -7.22 -9.62 -25.21
CA VAL A 303 -5.88 -9.38 -25.75
C VAL A 303 -5.45 -7.93 -25.53
N GLU A 304 -6.34 -6.97 -25.72
CA GLU A 304 -6.02 -5.55 -25.46
C GLU A 304 -5.78 -5.29 -23.95
N GLU A 305 -6.57 -5.88 -23.06
CA GLU A 305 -6.35 -5.76 -21.61
C GLU A 305 -5.05 -6.47 -21.17
N SER A 306 -4.71 -7.60 -21.77
CA SER A 306 -3.47 -8.35 -21.45
C SER A 306 -2.18 -7.59 -21.81
N LYS A 307 -2.28 -6.51 -22.58
CA LYS A 307 -1.18 -5.61 -22.95
C LYS A 307 -1.12 -4.36 -22.09
N LYS A 308 -1.96 -4.22 -21.06
CA LYS A 308 -2.00 -3.03 -20.22
C LYS A 308 -1.30 -3.27 -18.89
N SER A 309 -0.51 -2.29 -18.47
CA SER A 309 0.09 -2.23 -17.14
C SER A 309 -0.80 -1.43 -16.18
N LYS A 310 -0.43 -1.41 -14.91
CA LYS A 310 -1.19 -0.74 -13.85
C LYS A 310 -0.24 0.08 -12.97
N GLY A 311 -0.50 1.38 -12.87
CA GLY A 311 0.09 2.26 -11.87
C GLY A 311 -0.65 2.18 -10.54
N THR A 312 -0.17 2.89 -9.53
CA THR A 312 -0.84 3.01 -8.23
C THR A 312 -2.22 3.63 -8.41
N GLY A 313 -3.24 2.94 -7.92
CA GLY A 313 -4.62 3.41 -7.97
C GLY A 313 -4.88 4.57 -7.00
N LEU A 314 -5.94 5.32 -7.28
CA LEU A 314 -6.48 6.37 -6.44
C LEU A 314 -7.75 5.89 -5.73
N GLY A 315 -7.99 6.45 -4.56
CA GLY A 315 -9.02 6.06 -3.61
C GLY A 315 -8.42 5.36 -2.40
N GLY A 316 -9.09 5.45 -1.26
CA GLY A 316 -8.66 4.84 -0.01
C GLY A 316 -8.22 5.87 1.01
N ARG A 317 -7.50 5.42 2.04
CA ARG A 317 -7.16 6.27 3.19
C ARG A 317 -6.02 7.27 2.94
N PHE A 318 -5.27 7.13 1.85
CA PHE A 318 -4.07 7.94 1.61
C PHE A 318 -4.18 8.88 0.42
N LYS A 319 -4.95 8.52 -0.61
CA LYS A 319 -5.09 9.31 -1.84
C LYS A 319 -6.54 9.29 -2.30
N LEU A 320 -7.15 10.45 -2.48
CA LEU A 320 -8.58 10.61 -2.74
C LEU A 320 -9.46 9.95 -1.66
N ARG A 321 -9.30 10.40 -0.42
CA ARG A 321 -9.91 9.83 0.80
C ARG A 321 -11.43 9.74 0.79
N GLY A 322 -12.10 10.46 -0.10
CA GLY A 322 -13.55 10.37 -0.30
C GLY A 322 -14.03 9.16 -1.11
N TYR A 323 -13.11 8.36 -1.65
CA TYR A 323 -13.41 7.20 -2.49
C TYR A 323 -12.85 5.92 -1.85
N ARG A 324 -13.42 4.75 -2.21
CA ARG A 324 -12.91 3.46 -1.76
C ARG A 324 -11.52 3.16 -2.35
N GLU A 325 -10.82 2.23 -1.74
CA GLU A 325 -9.48 1.76 -2.15
C GLU A 325 -9.47 1.35 -3.62
N GLY A 326 -8.48 1.87 -4.38
CA GLY A 326 -8.27 1.53 -5.78
C GLY A 326 -9.44 1.85 -6.71
N ARG A 327 -10.29 2.84 -6.36
CA ARG A 327 -11.47 3.20 -7.15
C ARG A 327 -11.14 3.61 -8.58
N PHE A 328 -10.05 4.33 -8.78
CA PHE A 328 -9.57 4.78 -10.07
C PHE A 328 -8.16 4.26 -10.30
N PHE A 329 -7.91 3.63 -11.42
CA PHE A 329 -6.57 3.16 -11.79
C PHE A 329 -6.40 3.12 -13.30
N ASP A 330 -5.17 3.32 -13.76
CA ASP A 330 -4.72 3.11 -15.13
C ASP A 330 -3.19 2.92 -15.14
N SER A 331 -2.55 2.98 -16.29
CA SER A 331 -1.09 2.85 -16.43
C SER A 331 -0.34 4.02 -15.77
N HIS A 332 -0.96 5.20 -15.73
CA HIS A 332 -0.41 6.41 -15.13
C HIS A 332 -1.37 7.03 -14.13
N THR A 333 -0.81 7.56 -13.07
CA THR A 333 -1.56 8.24 -12.00
C THR A 333 -0.86 9.55 -11.66
N ASN A 334 -1.65 10.60 -11.50
CA ASN A 334 -1.20 11.88 -10.98
C ASN A 334 -2.16 12.32 -9.87
N PHE A 335 -1.60 12.68 -8.70
CA PHE A 335 -2.39 13.07 -7.54
C PHE A 335 -1.70 14.23 -6.82
N ARG A 336 -2.50 15.15 -6.31
CA ARG A 336 -2.04 16.23 -5.44
C ARG A 336 -2.99 16.44 -4.28
N ALA A 337 -2.42 16.85 -3.16
CA ALA A 337 -3.19 17.22 -1.96
C ALA A 337 -2.62 18.47 -1.33
N LEU A 338 -3.52 19.29 -0.77
CA LEU A 338 -3.21 20.38 0.12
C LEU A 338 -3.93 20.11 1.42
N GLU A 339 -3.24 20.29 2.54
CA GLU A 339 -3.80 20.03 3.85
C GLU A 339 -3.38 21.12 4.82
N LEU A 340 -4.30 21.54 5.68
CA LEU A 340 -4.03 22.44 6.80
C LEU A 340 -4.26 21.67 8.08
N ARG A 341 -3.19 21.43 8.84
CA ARG A 341 -3.19 20.71 10.13
C ARG A 341 -3.13 21.71 11.27
N TRP A 342 -4.06 21.60 12.19
CA TRP A 342 -4.08 22.37 13.40
C TRP A 342 -3.91 21.49 14.62
N TYR A 343 -2.83 21.73 15.37
CA TYR A 343 -2.51 21.05 16.62
C TYR A 343 -3.01 21.88 17.78
N PHE A 344 -3.83 21.31 18.62
CA PHE A 344 -4.37 22.00 19.78
C PHE A 344 -4.36 21.07 21.01
N ASN A 345 -4.30 21.70 22.20
CA ASN A 345 -4.22 20.98 23.47
C ASN A 345 -3.06 19.99 23.53
N GLU A 346 -1.84 20.46 23.23
CA GLU A 346 -0.62 19.64 23.25
C GLU A 346 -0.08 19.39 24.67
N THR A 347 -0.94 19.41 25.69
CA THR A 347 -0.57 19.03 27.06
C THR A 347 -0.37 17.52 27.10
N GLN A 348 0.84 17.09 27.37
CA GLN A 348 1.14 15.67 27.52
C GLN A 348 0.53 15.14 28.83
N ILE A 349 -0.21 14.06 28.71
CA ILE A 349 -0.85 13.38 29.86
C ILE A 349 -0.41 11.90 29.82
N ASP A 350 0.39 11.52 30.80
CA ASP A 350 0.84 10.13 30.93
C ASP A 350 -0.31 9.27 31.46
N PHE A 351 -0.39 8.05 30.97
CA PHE A 351 -1.30 7.03 31.47
C PHE A 351 -0.60 5.68 31.54
N ASP A 352 -0.91 4.91 32.58
CA ASP A 352 -0.35 3.58 32.79
C ASP A 352 -1.43 2.65 33.40
N TYR A 353 -2.01 1.82 32.53
CA TYR A 353 -3.01 0.81 32.87
C TYR A 353 -2.52 -0.54 32.31
N ILE A 354 -3.12 -1.64 32.72
CA ILE A 354 -2.67 -3.01 32.43
C ILE A 354 -2.38 -3.24 30.91
N LEU A 355 -3.23 -2.74 30.01
CA LEU A 355 -3.10 -2.93 28.55
C LEU A 355 -3.02 -1.59 27.80
N GLN A 356 -2.79 -0.50 28.52
CA GLN A 356 -2.72 0.84 27.99
C GLN A 356 -1.62 1.59 28.74
N LYS A 357 -0.49 1.83 28.09
CA LYS A 357 0.60 2.63 28.66
C LYS A 357 1.12 3.57 27.59
N GLY A 358 1.25 4.84 27.89
CA GLY A 358 1.77 5.82 26.96
C GLY A 358 1.46 7.25 27.37
N VAL A 359 1.59 8.13 26.40
CA VAL A 359 1.37 9.58 26.56
C VAL A 359 0.28 10.01 25.60
N PHE A 360 -0.73 10.67 26.11
CA PHE A 360 -1.67 11.42 25.29
C PHE A 360 -1.05 12.77 24.97
N ALA A 361 -0.70 13.00 23.70
CA ALA A 361 0.06 14.17 23.27
C ALA A 361 -0.82 15.34 22.76
N GLY A 362 -2.14 15.15 22.69
CA GLY A 362 -3.06 16.19 22.23
C GLY A 362 -3.95 15.77 21.07
N PHE A 363 -4.58 16.75 20.45
CA PHE A 363 -5.46 16.57 19.30
C PHE A 363 -4.93 17.29 18.08
N GLN A 364 -5.15 16.68 16.92
CA GLN A 364 -4.93 17.26 15.62
C GLN A 364 -6.26 17.35 14.86
N PHE A 365 -6.52 18.48 14.23
CA PHE A 365 -7.59 18.66 13.26
C PHE A 365 -6.98 18.98 11.91
N ALA A 366 -7.52 18.39 10.83
CA ALA A 366 -7.04 18.66 9.49
C ALA A 366 -8.19 18.95 8.52
N ILE A 367 -8.00 19.96 7.68
CA ILE A 367 -8.83 20.21 6.50
C ILE A 367 -7.96 19.97 5.29
N PHE A 368 -8.48 19.26 4.30
CA PHE A 368 -7.72 18.90 3.10
C PHE A 368 -8.52 19.06 1.82
N TYR A 369 -7.79 19.31 0.74
CA TYR A 369 -8.28 19.29 -0.63
C TYR A 369 -7.43 18.31 -1.44
N GLU A 370 -8.07 17.42 -2.17
CA GLU A 370 -7.41 16.39 -2.95
C GLU A 370 -7.92 16.36 -4.38
N GLN A 371 -7.01 16.16 -5.33
CA GLN A 371 -7.31 16.01 -6.73
C GLN A 371 -6.45 14.91 -7.33
N GLY A 372 -7.03 14.10 -8.21
CA GLY A 372 -6.29 13.04 -8.87
C GLY A 372 -6.84 12.70 -10.24
N THR A 373 -6.00 12.18 -11.10
CA THR A 373 -6.35 11.66 -12.43
C THR A 373 -5.57 10.39 -12.72
N VAL A 374 -6.16 9.54 -13.53
CA VAL A 374 -5.53 8.33 -14.08
C VAL A 374 -5.69 8.31 -15.59
N SER A 375 -4.71 7.77 -16.31
CA SER A 375 -4.72 7.74 -17.77
C SER A 375 -3.93 6.57 -18.33
N PRO A 376 -4.26 6.08 -19.56
CA PRO A 376 -3.48 5.09 -20.26
C PRO A 376 -2.15 5.64 -20.77
N ASP A 377 -2.06 6.94 -21.04
CA ASP A 377 -0.92 7.59 -21.67
C ASP A 377 -0.28 8.66 -20.78
N LEU A 378 1.06 8.81 -20.87
CA LEU A 378 1.80 9.93 -20.30
C LEU A 378 1.40 11.22 -21.00
N GLY A 379 0.75 12.15 -20.32
CA GLY A 379 0.48 13.46 -20.88
C GLY A 379 -0.87 14.06 -20.57
N HIS A 380 -1.74 13.36 -19.87
CA HIS A 380 -2.94 14.00 -19.32
C HIS A 380 -2.57 14.81 -18.07
N SER A 381 -2.44 16.13 -18.26
CA SER A 381 -2.39 17.12 -17.18
C SER A 381 -3.77 17.28 -16.53
N PHE A 382 -3.77 17.73 -15.29
CA PHE A 382 -5.00 18.19 -14.62
C PHE A 382 -5.71 19.26 -15.43
#